data_30117f7513988ddbfda737a545c61261
#
_entry.id   30117f7513988ddbfda737a545c61261
#
_cell.length_a   1.000
_cell.length_b   1.000
_cell.length_c   1.000
_cell.angle_alpha   90.00
_cell.angle_beta   90.00
_cell.angle_gamma   90.00
#
_symmetry.space_group_name_H-M   'P 1'
#
loop_
_entity.id
_entity.type
_entity.pdbx_description
1 polymer ?
#
loop_
_entity_poly.entity_id
_entity_poly.type
_entity_poly.pdbx_seq_one_letter_code
_entity_poly.pdbx_strand_id
1 'polypeptide(L)'
;MEVKKVLVSAFLLTTCLMSGQAQRRNEIQVPDLDGYTTLKCDFHMHSVFSDGLVWPTVRVDEAYRDGLDAISLTEHIEYRPHKQDVVSDHNRSFDLCREQAEKLGILLIKGSEITRAMAPGHFNAIFLSDSNPLEQKDYKDAFREAKKPVSYTHLRAHETVLD
;
A
#
# COMPACT_ATOMS: atom_id res chain seq x y z
N MET A 1 2.93 -58.44 -5.09
CA MET A 1 3.12 -57.36 -6.07
C MET A 1 2.00 -56.29 -6.00
N GLU A 2 1.01 -56.40 -5.14
CA GLU A 2 -0.14 -55.49 -5.07
C GLU A 2 -0.02 -54.38 -4.01
N VAL A 3 0.72 -54.59 -2.93
CA VAL A 3 0.83 -53.62 -1.82
C VAL A 3 1.55 -52.33 -2.27
N LYS A 4 2.51 -52.41 -3.19
CA LYS A 4 3.23 -51.21 -3.71
C LYS A 4 2.34 -50.28 -4.56
N LYS A 5 1.33 -50.83 -5.24
CA LYS A 5 0.43 -50.05 -6.10
C LYS A 5 -0.57 -49.24 -5.26
N VAL A 6 -1.01 -49.78 -4.13
CA VAL A 6 -1.94 -49.11 -3.22
C VAL A 6 -1.28 -47.91 -2.51
N LEU A 7 -0.02 -48.06 -2.11
CA LEU A 7 0.75 -46.98 -1.46
C LEU A 7 1.06 -45.80 -2.39
N VAL A 8 1.31 -46.04 -3.67
CA VAL A 8 1.55 -45.00 -4.66
C VAL A 8 0.26 -44.22 -4.98
N SER A 9 -0.87 -44.91 -5.07
CA SER A 9 -2.18 -44.26 -5.30
C SER A 9 -2.63 -43.42 -4.12
N ALA A 10 -2.38 -43.86 -2.88
CA ALA A 10 -2.69 -43.09 -1.68
C ALA A 10 -1.81 -41.81 -1.56
N PHE A 11 -0.54 -41.90 -1.99
CA PHE A 11 0.36 -40.72 -1.97
C PHE A 11 0.01 -39.70 -3.05
N LEU A 12 -0.45 -40.12 -4.22
CA LEU A 12 -0.93 -39.20 -5.26
C LEU A 12 -2.26 -38.49 -4.88
N LEU A 13 -3.13 -39.15 -4.12
CA LEU A 13 -4.40 -38.54 -3.68
C LEU A 13 -4.19 -37.47 -2.59
N THR A 14 -3.16 -37.64 -1.74
CA THR A 14 -2.86 -36.67 -0.67
C THR A 14 -2.18 -35.41 -1.20
N THR A 15 -1.48 -35.45 -2.32
CA THR A 15 -0.83 -34.29 -2.94
C THR A 15 -1.81 -33.40 -3.73
N CYS A 16 -2.96 -33.92 -4.13
CA CYS A 16 -4.01 -33.13 -4.83
C CYS A 16 -4.90 -32.29 -3.90
N LEU A 17 -4.84 -32.48 -2.58
CA LEU A 17 -5.67 -31.71 -1.63
C LEU A 17 -4.98 -30.47 -1.05
N MET A 18 -3.78 -30.15 -1.50
CA MET A 18 -3.12 -28.85 -1.25
C MET A 18 -3.54 -27.82 -2.32
N SER A 19 -4.82 -27.78 -2.68
CA SER A 19 -5.37 -26.65 -3.40
C SER A 19 -5.26 -25.42 -2.49
N GLY A 20 -4.39 -24.49 -2.88
CA GLY A 20 -4.15 -23.27 -2.14
C GLY A 20 -5.47 -22.63 -1.72
N GLN A 21 -5.61 -22.36 -0.45
CA GLN A 21 -6.75 -21.59 0.03
C GLN A 21 -6.67 -20.23 -0.66
N ALA A 22 -7.58 -19.98 -1.59
CA ALA A 22 -7.73 -18.67 -2.19
C ALA A 22 -7.90 -17.65 -1.05
N GLN A 23 -7.11 -16.61 -1.05
CA GLN A 23 -7.18 -15.57 -0.04
C GLN A 23 -8.59 -14.98 -0.05
N ARG A 24 -9.31 -15.14 1.07
CA ARG A 24 -10.71 -14.70 1.15
C ARG A 24 -10.76 -13.20 1.37
N ARG A 25 -11.47 -12.50 0.49
CA ARG A 25 -11.77 -11.08 0.63
C ARG A 25 -12.99 -10.89 1.53
N ASN A 26 -12.95 -9.95 2.45
CA ASN A 26 -14.11 -9.51 3.20
C ASN A 26 -15.01 -8.64 2.30
N GLU A 27 -16.32 -8.76 2.50
CA GLU A 27 -17.28 -7.90 1.81
C GLU A 27 -17.71 -6.77 2.75
N ILE A 28 -17.35 -5.56 2.42
CA ILE A 28 -17.83 -4.35 3.08
C ILE A 28 -18.95 -3.78 2.20
N GLN A 29 -20.17 -3.81 2.71
CA GLN A 29 -21.33 -3.28 1.99
C GLN A 29 -21.54 -1.82 2.37
N VAL A 30 -21.31 -0.93 1.40
CA VAL A 30 -21.64 0.50 1.49
C VAL A 30 -22.51 0.81 0.28
N PRO A 31 -23.67 1.44 0.46
CA PRO A 31 -24.55 1.74 -0.67
C PRO A 31 -23.90 2.72 -1.63
N ASP A 32 -24.13 2.52 -2.92
CA ASP A 32 -23.76 3.47 -3.94
C ASP A 32 -24.67 4.70 -3.89
N LEU A 33 -24.12 5.85 -4.28
CA LEU A 33 -24.93 7.03 -4.57
C LEU A 33 -25.41 6.98 -6.01
N ASP A 34 -26.54 7.63 -6.31
CA ASP A 34 -27.07 7.66 -7.65
C ASP A 34 -26.08 8.23 -8.67
N GLY A 35 -25.71 7.38 -9.64
CA GLY A 35 -24.70 7.70 -10.65
C GLY A 35 -23.23 7.59 -10.20
N TYR A 36 -22.94 7.10 -8.97
CA TYR A 36 -21.58 6.95 -8.46
C TYR A 36 -21.37 5.58 -7.79
N THR A 37 -20.22 4.99 -8.02
CA THR A 37 -19.78 3.78 -7.33
C THR A 37 -19.01 4.16 -6.06
N THR A 38 -19.40 3.59 -4.94
CA THR A 38 -18.71 3.80 -3.65
C THR A 38 -17.46 2.92 -3.55
N LEU A 39 -16.29 3.53 -3.38
CA LEU A 39 -15.03 2.83 -3.14
C LEU A 39 -14.63 2.89 -1.66
N LYS A 40 -14.18 1.76 -1.13
CA LYS A 40 -13.60 1.64 0.21
C LYS A 40 -12.09 1.84 0.08
N CYS A 41 -11.57 2.89 0.68
CA CYS A 41 -10.20 3.34 0.46
C CYS A 41 -9.44 3.52 1.77
N ASP A 42 -8.13 3.19 1.74
CA ASP A 42 -7.18 3.65 2.75
C ASP A 42 -5.99 4.32 2.06
N PHE A 43 -5.81 5.62 2.31
CA PHE A 43 -4.78 6.44 1.69
C PHE A 43 -3.70 6.88 2.68
N HIS A 44 -3.49 6.11 3.75
CA HIS A 44 -2.43 6.36 4.71
C HIS A 44 -1.85 5.06 5.26
N MET A 45 -0.85 4.53 4.58
CA MET A 45 -0.19 3.27 4.93
C MET A 45 1.32 3.42 4.88
N HIS A 46 2.00 2.72 5.80
CA HIS A 46 3.45 2.65 5.88
C HIS A 46 3.94 1.21 5.78
N SER A 47 5.14 1.05 5.26
CA SER A 47 5.87 -0.22 5.19
C SER A 47 7.30 -0.05 5.72
N VAL A 48 8.14 -1.07 5.55
CA VAL A 48 9.57 -1.00 5.93
C VAL A 48 10.36 0.05 5.13
N PHE A 49 9.77 0.68 4.13
CA PHE A 49 10.37 1.81 3.40
C PHE A 49 10.35 3.12 4.20
N SER A 50 9.52 3.19 5.24
CA SER A 50 9.59 4.20 6.30
C SER A 50 9.60 3.54 7.67
N ASP A 51 8.62 3.70 8.51
CA ASP A 51 8.56 3.20 9.88
C ASP A 51 7.60 2.03 10.08
N GLY A 52 6.94 1.56 9.02
CA GLY A 52 6.14 0.34 9.07
C GLY A 52 6.99 -0.92 9.24
N LEU A 53 6.37 -2.01 9.65
CA LEU A 53 7.04 -3.26 10.03
C LEU A 53 6.85 -4.38 9.01
N VAL A 54 6.13 -4.13 7.92
CA VAL A 54 5.84 -5.15 6.90
C VAL A 54 6.34 -4.72 5.52
N TRP A 55 6.57 -5.70 4.66
CA TRP A 55 6.93 -5.45 3.27
C TRP A 55 5.74 -4.83 2.49
N PRO A 56 5.98 -3.95 1.50
CA PRO A 56 4.89 -3.24 0.80
C PRO A 56 3.78 -4.13 0.26
N THR A 57 4.13 -5.28 -0.34
CA THR A 57 3.13 -6.21 -0.90
C THR A 57 2.21 -6.81 0.15
N VAL A 58 2.65 -6.91 1.42
CA VAL A 58 1.79 -7.36 2.53
C VAL A 58 0.64 -6.37 2.75
N ARG A 59 0.87 -5.06 2.57
CA ARG A 59 -0.20 -4.05 2.65
C ARG A 59 -1.28 -4.24 1.58
N VAL A 60 -0.87 -4.68 0.38
CA VAL A 60 -1.82 -5.02 -0.69
C VAL A 60 -2.65 -6.24 -0.31
N ASP A 61 -2.03 -7.27 0.27
CA ASP A 61 -2.73 -8.46 0.75
C ASP A 61 -3.70 -8.15 1.89
N GLU A 62 -3.29 -7.30 2.83
CA GLU A 62 -4.14 -6.82 3.93
C GLU A 62 -5.34 -6.07 3.38
N ALA A 63 -5.12 -5.09 2.49
CA ALA A 63 -6.17 -4.31 1.84
C ALA A 63 -7.20 -5.20 1.11
N TYR A 64 -6.71 -6.20 0.37
CA TYR A 64 -7.58 -7.17 -0.30
C TYR A 64 -8.43 -7.97 0.70
N ARG A 65 -7.79 -8.51 1.75
CA ARG A 65 -8.52 -9.29 2.79
C ARG A 65 -9.55 -8.45 3.51
N ASP A 66 -9.22 -7.19 3.79
CA ASP A 66 -10.08 -6.25 4.51
C ASP A 66 -11.21 -5.69 3.63
N GLY A 67 -11.19 -5.97 2.32
CA GLY A 67 -12.26 -5.57 1.39
C GLY A 67 -12.12 -4.17 0.84
N LEU A 68 -10.91 -3.57 0.89
CA LEU A 68 -10.64 -2.27 0.30
C LEU A 68 -10.58 -2.35 -1.22
N ASP A 69 -10.98 -1.29 -1.88
CA ASP A 69 -10.96 -1.15 -3.34
C ASP A 69 -9.77 -0.31 -3.83
N ALA A 70 -9.29 0.63 -2.99
CA ALA A 70 -8.16 1.48 -3.33
C ALA A 70 -7.28 1.75 -2.11
N ILE A 71 -5.96 1.84 -2.34
CA ILE A 71 -4.98 2.14 -1.30
C ILE A 71 -3.91 3.10 -1.80
N SER A 72 -3.25 3.79 -0.86
CA SER A 72 -2.01 4.52 -1.12
C SER A 72 -0.99 4.20 -0.02
N LEU A 73 0.20 3.73 -0.44
CA LEU A 73 1.34 3.70 0.46
C LEU A 73 1.92 5.12 0.53
N THR A 74 1.93 5.67 1.74
CA THR A 74 2.37 7.05 2.01
C THR A 74 3.59 7.05 2.89
N GLU A 75 4.67 6.44 2.41
CA GLU A 75 5.93 6.37 3.14
C GLU A 75 6.43 7.77 3.52
N HIS A 76 6.97 7.90 4.72
CA HIS A 76 7.62 9.13 5.16
C HIS A 76 8.76 9.51 4.23
N ILE A 77 8.82 10.77 3.81
CA ILE A 77 9.94 11.30 3.03
C ILE A 77 11.17 11.45 3.93
N GLU A 78 11.02 12.07 5.10
CA GLU A 78 12.15 12.46 5.96
C GLU A 78 12.46 11.45 7.07
N TYR A 79 11.48 10.63 7.48
CA TYR A 79 11.66 9.66 8.55
C TYR A 79 11.74 8.24 8.02
N ARG A 80 12.94 7.71 7.89
CA ARG A 80 13.23 6.41 7.29
C ARG A 80 14.19 5.61 8.18
N PRO A 81 13.69 4.98 9.26
CA PRO A 81 14.53 4.24 10.20
C PRO A 81 15.26 3.05 9.54
N HIS A 82 14.69 2.45 8.51
CA HIS A 82 15.26 1.29 7.79
C HIS A 82 16.05 1.65 6.53
N LYS A 83 16.45 2.92 6.34
CA LYS A 83 17.12 3.40 5.13
C LYS A 83 18.46 2.72 4.78
N GLN A 84 19.04 1.97 5.71
CA GLN A 84 20.26 1.20 5.46
C GLN A 84 19.97 -0.16 4.81
N ASP A 85 18.74 -0.66 4.96
CA ASP A 85 18.32 -1.99 4.52
C ASP A 85 17.46 -1.93 3.25
N VAL A 86 16.89 -0.76 2.94
CA VAL A 86 16.04 -0.55 1.77
C VAL A 86 16.60 0.55 0.86
N VAL A 87 16.26 0.50 -0.43
CA VAL A 87 16.69 1.52 -1.40
C VAL A 87 16.09 2.89 -1.08
N SER A 88 16.81 3.95 -1.50
CA SER A 88 16.43 5.34 -1.18
C SER A 88 15.35 5.92 -2.09
N ASP A 89 14.97 5.23 -3.17
CA ASP A 89 13.93 5.67 -4.11
C ASP A 89 12.56 5.69 -3.44
N HIS A 90 11.95 6.87 -3.30
CA HIS A 90 10.64 7.06 -2.68
C HIS A 90 9.46 6.47 -3.49
N ASN A 91 9.68 6.09 -4.76
CA ASN A 91 8.68 5.39 -5.55
C ASN A 91 8.70 3.88 -5.34
N ARG A 92 9.76 3.34 -4.72
CA ARG A 92 10.03 1.90 -4.73
C ARG A 92 8.94 1.06 -4.06
N SER A 93 8.38 1.51 -2.95
CA SER A 93 7.27 0.79 -2.28
C SER A 93 6.06 0.66 -3.19
N PHE A 94 5.69 1.72 -3.89
CA PHE A 94 4.62 1.71 -4.88
C PHE A 94 4.93 0.75 -6.04
N ASP A 95 6.14 0.82 -6.61
CA ASP A 95 6.52 -0.02 -7.76
C ASP A 95 6.52 -1.51 -7.44
N LEU A 96 6.90 -1.88 -6.21
CA LEU A 96 6.85 -3.27 -5.72
C LEU A 96 5.42 -3.80 -5.60
N CYS A 97 4.45 -2.94 -5.36
CA CYS A 97 3.06 -3.32 -5.15
C CYS A 97 2.24 -3.41 -6.44
N ARG A 98 2.69 -2.79 -7.54
CA ARG A 98 1.90 -2.62 -8.78
C ARG A 98 1.31 -3.92 -9.31
N GLU A 99 2.17 -4.91 -9.56
CA GLU A 99 1.74 -6.19 -10.15
C GLU A 99 0.73 -6.92 -9.25
N GLN A 100 0.99 -6.93 -7.94
CA GLN A 100 0.10 -7.61 -6.99
C GLN A 100 -1.22 -6.88 -6.83
N ALA A 101 -1.22 -5.54 -6.77
CA ALA A 101 -2.42 -4.74 -6.70
C ALA A 101 -3.30 -4.95 -7.94
N GLU A 102 -2.70 -4.93 -9.14
CA GLU A 102 -3.39 -5.23 -10.40
C GLU A 102 -4.01 -6.63 -10.39
N LYS A 103 -3.25 -7.65 -9.99
CA LYS A 103 -3.72 -9.04 -9.89
C LYS A 103 -4.89 -9.21 -8.93
N LEU A 104 -4.93 -8.46 -7.84
CA LEU A 104 -6.00 -8.51 -6.83
C LEU A 104 -7.13 -7.52 -7.09
N GLY A 105 -7.05 -6.70 -8.14
CA GLY A 105 -8.05 -5.68 -8.48
C GLY A 105 -8.10 -4.52 -7.48
N ILE A 106 -6.98 -4.22 -6.81
CA ILE A 106 -6.84 -3.07 -5.91
C ILE A 106 -6.32 -1.88 -6.72
N LEU A 107 -7.01 -0.75 -6.64
CA LEU A 107 -6.54 0.50 -7.22
C LEU A 107 -5.41 1.07 -6.36
N LEU A 108 -4.18 0.97 -6.86
CA LEU A 108 -3.00 1.48 -6.18
C LEU A 108 -2.72 2.92 -6.59
N ILE A 109 -2.76 3.84 -5.63
CA ILE A 109 -2.51 5.27 -5.81
C ILE A 109 -1.13 5.61 -5.26
N LYS A 110 -0.30 6.29 -6.06
CA LYS A 110 1.01 6.73 -5.59
C LYS A 110 0.86 7.89 -4.61
N GLY A 111 1.51 7.76 -3.45
CA GLY A 111 1.53 8.78 -2.42
C GLY A 111 2.82 8.77 -1.62
N SER A 112 2.98 9.78 -0.79
CA SER A 112 4.05 9.89 0.21
C SER A 112 3.61 10.84 1.33
N GLU A 113 4.23 10.71 2.50
CA GLU A 113 4.01 11.60 3.61
C GLU A 113 5.18 12.55 3.80
N ILE A 114 4.90 13.86 3.65
CA ILE A 114 5.83 14.94 4.00
C ILE A 114 5.81 15.06 5.52
N THR A 115 6.90 14.69 6.19
CA THR A 115 6.99 14.52 7.63
C THR A 115 7.85 15.59 8.26
N ARG A 116 7.24 16.44 9.06
CA ARG A 116 7.95 17.52 9.76
C ARG A 116 7.57 17.54 11.23
N ALA A 117 8.45 18.08 12.05
CA ALA A 117 8.07 18.43 13.43
C ALA A 117 6.93 19.46 13.41
N MET A 118 6.14 19.52 14.49
CA MET A 118 5.13 20.57 14.66
C MET A 118 5.80 21.95 14.80
N ALA A 119 5.35 23.04 14.20
CA ALA A 119 4.54 23.09 13.01
C ALA A 119 5.42 23.05 11.76
N PRO A 120 4.96 22.53 10.58
CA PRO A 120 3.58 22.34 10.18
C PRO A 120 3.01 20.93 10.46
N GLY A 121 3.83 19.94 10.88
CA GLY A 121 3.35 18.56 11.11
C GLY A 121 3.44 17.67 9.86
N HIS A 122 2.59 16.66 9.78
CA HIS A 122 2.61 15.61 8.76
C HIS A 122 1.52 15.84 7.70
N PHE A 123 1.85 15.61 6.44
CA PHE A 123 0.93 15.81 5.32
C PHE A 123 1.03 14.71 4.29
N ASN A 124 -0.07 14.06 4.00
CA ASN A 124 -0.15 13.09 2.90
C ASN A 124 -0.33 13.81 1.56
N ALA A 125 0.58 13.51 0.64
CA ALA A 125 0.46 13.86 -0.77
C ALA A 125 0.10 12.59 -1.55
N ILE A 126 -1.05 12.58 -2.21
CA ILE A 126 -1.55 11.44 -3.00
C ILE A 126 -1.79 11.83 -4.45
N PHE A 127 -1.96 10.83 -5.34
CA PHE A 127 -2.04 11.00 -6.79
C PHE A 127 -0.77 11.59 -7.40
N LEU A 128 0.38 11.25 -6.83
CA LEU A 128 1.69 11.69 -7.32
C LEU A 128 2.08 10.91 -8.60
N SER A 129 2.78 11.57 -9.49
CA SER A 129 3.50 10.91 -10.60
C SER A 129 4.87 10.40 -10.14
N ASP A 130 5.55 11.17 -9.28
CA ASP A 130 6.87 10.91 -8.72
C ASP A 130 6.94 11.44 -7.29
N SER A 131 7.40 10.62 -6.36
CA SER A 131 7.56 10.96 -4.95
C SER A 131 8.94 11.56 -4.62
N ASN A 132 9.98 11.28 -5.43
CA ASN A 132 11.35 11.72 -5.16
C ASN A 132 11.52 13.25 -5.06
N PRO A 133 10.85 14.08 -5.88
CA PRO A 133 10.94 15.52 -5.76
C PRO A 133 10.43 16.10 -4.44
N LEU A 134 9.71 15.33 -3.63
CA LEU A 134 9.23 15.78 -2.32
C LEU A 134 10.33 15.86 -1.26
N GLU A 135 11.50 15.22 -1.50
CA GLU A 135 12.65 15.30 -0.60
C GLU A 135 13.31 16.69 -0.69
N GLN A 136 12.76 17.64 0.06
CA GLN A 136 13.18 19.04 0.10
C GLN A 136 13.56 19.45 1.52
N LYS A 137 14.49 20.41 1.66
CA LYS A 137 14.86 20.97 2.97
C LYS A 137 13.72 21.80 3.58
N ASP A 138 13.12 22.63 2.76
CA ASP A 138 11.95 23.45 3.17
C ASP A 138 10.64 22.69 2.81
N TYR A 139 9.75 22.56 3.78
CA TYR A 139 8.44 21.93 3.57
C TYR A 139 7.58 22.68 2.54
N LYS A 140 7.76 24.01 2.42
CA LYS A 140 7.04 24.79 1.40
C LYS A 140 7.45 24.41 -0.01
N ASP A 141 8.72 24.03 -0.21
CA ASP A 141 9.20 23.53 -1.48
C ASP A 141 8.67 22.13 -1.76
N ALA A 142 8.63 21.24 -0.76
CA ALA A 142 7.95 19.95 -0.88
C ALA A 142 6.49 20.11 -1.29
N PHE A 143 5.76 21.07 -0.70
CA PHE A 143 4.37 21.36 -1.09
C PHE A 143 4.25 21.92 -2.51
N ARG A 144 5.22 22.72 -2.97
CA ARG A 144 5.22 23.18 -4.38
C ARG A 144 5.43 22.02 -5.35
N GLU A 145 6.35 21.10 -5.01
CA GLU A 145 6.56 19.87 -5.80
C GLU A 145 5.28 19.03 -5.83
N ALA A 146 4.65 18.79 -4.68
CA ALA A 146 3.42 18.04 -4.58
C ALA A 146 2.25 18.64 -5.40
N LYS A 147 2.26 19.94 -5.64
CA LYS A 147 1.20 20.66 -6.38
C LYS A 147 1.49 20.81 -7.88
N LYS A 148 2.62 20.32 -8.40
CA LYS A 148 2.92 20.42 -9.84
C LYS A 148 1.87 19.65 -10.66
N PRO A 149 1.42 20.19 -11.82
CA PRO A 149 0.22 19.75 -12.50
C PRO A 149 0.41 18.49 -13.35
N VAL A 150 0.59 17.35 -12.70
CA VAL A 150 0.32 16.02 -13.27
C VAL A 150 -0.50 15.21 -12.27
N SER A 151 -0.76 15.80 -11.12
CA SER A 151 -1.44 15.11 -10.02
C SER A 151 -2.44 16.06 -9.39
N TYR A 152 -3.66 15.63 -9.21
CA TYR A 152 -4.56 16.21 -8.23
C TYR A 152 -4.00 15.86 -6.86
N THR A 153 -3.21 16.77 -6.28
CA THR A 153 -2.61 16.52 -4.99
C THR A 153 -3.58 16.95 -3.91
N HIS A 154 -4.15 15.98 -3.22
CA HIS A 154 -4.85 16.23 -1.96
C HIS A 154 -3.80 16.23 -0.85
N LEU A 155 -3.49 17.41 -0.32
CA LEU A 155 -2.73 17.55 0.91
C LEU A 155 -3.71 17.45 2.07
N ARG A 156 -3.62 16.42 2.87
CA ARG A 156 -4.36 16.27 4.11
C ARG A 156 -3.39 16.40 5.28
N ALA A 157 -3.63 17.36 6.16
CA ALA A 157 -2.94 17.45 7.43
C ALA A 157 -3.41 16.28 8.32
N HIS A 158 -2.47 15.52 8.86
CA HIS A 158 -2.72 14.63 9.99
C HIS A 158 -2.47 15.42 11.26
N GLU A 159 -3.53 15.77 11.95
CA GLU A 159 -3.43 16.22 13.33
C GLU A 159 -3.32 14.94 14.19
N THR A 160 -2.13 14.58 14.58
CA THR A 160 -1.97 13.74 15.74
C THR A 160 -2.19 14.62 16.95
N VAL A 161 -3.39 14.64 17.47
CA VAL A 161 -3.63 15.07 18.84
C VAL A 161 -3.09 13.96 19.72
N LEU A 162 -1.92 14.16 20.23
CA LEU A 162 -1.43 13.39 21.38
C LEU A 162 -1.34 14.36 22.53
N ASP A 163 -2.22 14.17 23.49
CA ASP A 163 -2.12 14.67 24.84
C ASP A 163 -0.89 14.08 25.56
#